data_f84a2e9cb616486325785641d0ffc106
#
_entry.id   f84a2e9cb616486325785641d0ffc106
#
_cell.length_a   1.000
_cell.length_b   1.000
_cell.length_c   1.000
_cell.angle_alpha   90.00
_cell.angle_beta   90.00
_cell.angle_gamma   90.00
#
_symmetry.space_group_name_H-M   'P 1'
#
loop_
_entity.id
_entity.type
_entity.pdbx_description
1 polymer ?
#
loop_
_entity_poly.entity_id
_entity_poly.type
_entity_poly.pdbx_seq_one_letter_code
_entity_poly.pdbx_strand_id
1 'polypeptide(L)'
;MHIVIAGNIGSGKSTLAEMLAKHYGWEPFMEPVVDNPYLSDYYKDIKRWSFALEVFFLKQRFKDILGINASDKTIIQDRSIFEGVYIFTANNHDMGNMDDRDFETYMELFEQMMTIVRLPDLMIYLRSSVPHLVDNIRKRGRDYEQTMPLKYLSNLNERYEEFVMNTYQGRKLVIDVDNMDYKNNPEDFASIVDKIDATMFGIFGPLD
;
A
#
# COMPACT_ATOMS: atom_id res chain seq x y z
N MET A 1 15.56 -6.99 -6.66
CA MET A 1 14.58 -5.92 -6.99
C MET A 1 13.48 -5.87 -5.96
N HIS A 2 12.88 -4.68 -5.78
CA HIS A 2 11.75 -4.47 -4.87
C HIS A 2 10.57 -3.88 -5.63
N ILE A 3 9.51 -4.65 -5.80
CA ILE A 3 8.25 -4.26 -6.45
C ILE A 3 7.19 -4.07 -5.38
N VAL A 4 6.43 -3.00 -5.44
CA VAL A 4 5.35 -2.72 -4.49
C VAL A 4 4.02 -2.69 -5.21
N ILE A 5 2.99 -3.32 -4.63
CA ILE A 5 1.60 -3.16 -5.04
C ILE A 5 0.93 -2.20 -4.08
N ALA A 6 0.55 -1.03 -4.58
CA ALA A 6 -0.17 0.00 -3.83
C ALA A 6 -1.63 0.09 -4.27
N GLY A 7 -2.49 0.56 -3.38
CA GLY A 7 -3.91 0.76 -3.67
C GLY A 7 -4.79 0.68 -2.43
N ASN A 8 -6.00 1.17 -2.54
CA ASN A 8 -6.93 1.30 -1.42
C ASN A 8 -7.42 -0.07 -0.90
N ILE A 9 -8.12 -0.07 0.23
CA ILE A 9 -8.78 -1.26 0.79
C ILE A 9 -9.80 -1.77 -0.24
N GLY A 10 -9.73 -3.05 -0.58
CA GLY A 10 -10.61 -3.66 -1.60
C GLY A 10 -10.11 -3.58 -3.04
N SER A 11 -8.96 -2.94 -3.34
CA SER A 11 -8.43 -2.82 -4.72
C SER A 11 -7.83 -4.12 -5.30
N GLY A 12 -7.68 -5.18 -4.50
CA GLY A 12 -7.18 -6.47 -4.98
C GLY A 12 -5.67 -6.67 -4.88
N LYS A 13 -4.93 -5.81 -4.18
CA LYS A 13 -3.46 -5.86 -4.04
C LYS A 13 -2.90 -7.25 -3.72
N SER A 14 -3.39 -7.86 -2.64
CA SER A 14 -2.89 -9.17 -2.17
C SER A 14 -3.06 -10.25 -3.23
N THR A 15 -4.23 -10.27 -3.89
CA THR A 15 -4.50 -11.22 -4.98
C THR A 15 -3.52 -11.01 -6.14
N LEU A 16 -3.31 -9.76 -6.56
CA LEU A 16 -2.39 -9.47 -7.67
C LEU A 16 -0.94 -9.77 -7.28
N ALA A 17 -0.52 -9.43 -6.05
CA ALA A 17 0.83 -9.74 -5.56
C ALA A 17 1.13 -11.25 -5.59
N GLU A 18 0.19 -12.10 -5.13
CA GLU A 18 0.31 -13.56 -5.19
C GLU A 18 0.39 -14.07 -6.64
N MET A 19 -0.46 -13.54 -7.53
CA MET A 19 -0.49 -13.97 -8.93
C MET A 19 0.80 -13.58 -9.67
N LEU A 20 1.29 -12.36 -9.48
CA LEU A 20 2.56 -11.90 -10.08
C LEU A 20 3.77 -12.63 -9.48
N ALA A 21 3.79 -12.88 -8.17
CA ALA A 21 4.81 -13.69 -7.52
C ALA A 21 4.93 -15.06 -8.17
N LYS A 22 3.79 -15.71 -8.39
CA LYS A 22 3.74 -17.03 -9.07
C LYS A 22 4.18 -16.94 -10.55
N HIS A 23 3.75 -15.89 -11.26
CA HIS A 23 4.03 -15.73 -12.69
C HIS A 23 5.53 -15.51 -12.96
N TYR A 24 6.15 -14.58 -12.21
CA TYR A 24 7.54 -14.20 -12.39
C TYR A 24 8.54 -15.02 -11.55
N GLY A 25 8.06 -15.86 -10.63
CA GLY A 25 8.92 -16.54 -9.65
C GLY A 25 9.51 -15.60 -8.60
N TRP A 26 8.85 -14.47 -8.33
CA TRP A 26 9.26 -13.52 -7.31
C TRP A 26 8.84 -13.98 -5.91
N GLU A 27 9.54 -13.51 -4.88
CA GLU A 27 9.20 -13.80 -3.50
C GLU A 27 8.10 -12.85 -3.01
N PRO A 28 6.90 -13.35 -2.63
CA PRO A 28 5.85 -12.49 -2.12
C PRO A 28 6.13 -12.07 -0.68
N PHE A 29 5.99 -10.78 -0.41
CA PHE A 29 5.99 -10.23 0.94
C PHE A 29 4.61 -9.66 1.23
N MET A 30 3.78 -10.49 1.85
CA MET A 30 2.41 -10.11 2.20
C MET A 30 2.39 -9.25 3.45
N GLU A 31 1.42 -8.33 3.55
CA GLU A 31 1.24 -7.53 4.76
C GLU A 31 1.02 -8.48 5.95
N PRO A 32 1.95 -8.53 6.93
CA PRO A 32 1.81 -9.46 8.04
C PRO A 32 0.61 -9.04 8.90
N VAL A 33 -0.18 -10.02 9.33
CA VAL A 33 -1.13 -9.83 10.44
C VAL A 33 -0.29 -9.68 11.71
N VAL A 34 0.11 -8.44 11.99
CA VAL A 34 0.91 -8.14 13.18
C VAL A 34 -0.04 -8.00 14.35
N ASP A 35 0.22 -8.74 15.43
CA ASP A 35 -0.44 -8.54 16.70
C ASP A 35 0.01 -7.20 17.29
N ASN A 36 -0.74 -6.14 16.96
CA ASN A 36 -0.44 -4.79 17.40
C ASN A 36 -1.00 -4.61 18.81
N PRO A 37 -0.14 -4.42 19.83
CA PRO A 37 -0.58 -4.32 21.23
C PRO A 37 -1.47 -3.10 21.50
N TYR A 38 -1.44 -2.08 20.62
CA TYR A 38 -2.26 -0.88 20.77
C TYR A 38 -3.61 -0.97 20.07
N LEU A 39 -3.85 -1.99 19.24
CA LEU A 39 -5.03 -2.04 18.37
C LEU A 39 -6.34 -2.06 19.18
N SER A 40 -6.40 -2.88 20.23
CA SER A 40 -7.58 -2.97 21.10
C SER A 40 -7.88 -1.66 21.84
N ASP A 41 -6.84 -0.95 22.26
CA ASP A 41 -6.99 0.31 22.99
C ASP A 41 -7.29 1.47 22.05
N TYR A 42 -6.75 1.45 20.83
CA TYR A 42 -7.07 2.39 19.77
C TYR A 42 -8.58 2.46 19.47
N TYR A 43 -9.25 1.32 19.37
CA TYR A 43 -10.71 1.31 19.15
C TYR A 43 -11.52 1.82 20.34
N LYS A 44 -10.96 1.84 21.56
CA LYS A 44 -11.62 2.42 22.74
C LYS A 44 -11.44 3.93 22.83
N ASP A 45 -10.26 4.42 22.44
CA ASP A 45 -9.91 5.84 22.48
C ASP A 45 -8.92 6.16 21.35
N ILE A 46 -9.49 6.48 20.18
CA ILE A 46 -8.75 6.72 18.95
C ILE A 46 -7.72 7.83 19.11
N LYS A 47 -8.13 8.96 19.71
CA LYS A 47 -7.24 10.13 19.89
C LYS A 47 -6.05 9.82 20.78
N ARG A 48 -6.28 9.09 21.87
CA ARG A 48 -5.23 8.73 22.81
C ARG A 48 -4.18 7.80 22.21
N TRP A 49 -4.61 6.89 21.34
CA TRP A 49 -3.76 5.78 20.90
C TRP A 49 -3.31 5.87 19.45
N SER A 50 -3.79 6.84 18.64
CA SER A 50 -3.42 6.98 17.22
C SER A 50 -1.91 7.06 17.01
N PHE A 51 -1.22 7.93 17.74
CA PHE A 51 0.23 8.09 17.59
C PHE A 51 0.98 6.78 17.91
N ALA A 52 0.68 6.15 19.04
CA ALA A 52 1.34 4.91 19.44
C ALA A 52 1.09 3.76 18.45
N LEU A 53 -0.14 3.66 17.94
CA LEU A 53 -0.52 2.69 16.92
C LEU A 53 0.28 2.88 15.62
N GLU A 54 0.32 4.12 15.12
CA GLU A 54 0.97 4.44 13.85
C GLU A 54 2.51 4.30 13.95
N VAL A 55 3.12 4.69 15.07
CA VAL A 55 4.56 4.47 15.32
C VAL A 55 4.89 2.98 15.38
N PHE A 56 4.01 2.16 15.96
CA PHE A 56 4.21 0.71 15.96
C PHE A 56 4.20 0.14 14.53
N PHE A 57 3.26 0.55 13.69
CA PHE A 57 3.21 0.13 12.29
C PHE A 57 4.40 0.65 11.49
N LEU A 58 4.80 1.91 11.71
CA LEU A 58 5.98 2.50 11.07
C LEU A 58 7.24 1.68 11.38
N LYS A 59 7.48 1.39 12.66
CA LYS A 59 8.60 0.56 13.10
C LYS A 59 8.59 -0.81 12.40
N GLN A 60 7.43 -1.45 12.31
CA GLN A 60 7.33 -2.77 11.71
C GLN A 60 7.66 -2.71 10.21
N ARG A 61 7.04 -1.78 9.48
CA ARG A 61 7.31 -1.59 8.04
C ARG A 61 8.74 -1.17 7.73
N PHE A 62 9.35 -0.39 8.62
CA PHE A 62 10.77 -0.04 8.49
C PHE A 62 11.67 -1.26 8.63
N LYS A 63 11.41 -2.12 9.62
CA LYS A 63 12.11 -3.40 9.75
C LYS A 63 11.97 -4.26 8.49
N ASP A 64 10.76 -4.33 7.94
CA ASP A 64 10.45 -5.13 6.77
C ASP A 64 11.22 -4.62 5.54
N ILE A 65 11.22 -3.30 5.29
CA ILE A 65 11.93 -2.72 4.13
C ILE A 65 13.46 -2.86 4.25
N LEU A 66 14.01 -2.82 5.45
CA LEU A 66 15.45 -3.12 5.66
C LEU A 66 15.76 -4.56 5.27
N GLY A 67 14.91 -5.52 5.62
CA GLY A 67 15.04 -6.91 5.22
C GLY A 67 14.91 -7.09 3.69
N ILE A 68 13.96 -6.41 3.07
CA ILE A 68 13.77 -6.41 1.61
C ILE A 68 15.02 -5.84 0.91
N ASN A 69 15.52 -4.70 1.37
CA ASN A 69 16.69 -4.04 0.79
C ASN A 69 17.99 -4.83 0.94
N ALA A 70 18.07 -5.72 1.92
CA ALA A 70 19.20 -6.62 2.14
C ALA A 70 19.11 -7.91 1.32
N SER A 71 17.96 -8.20 0.69
CA SER A 71 17.75 -9.41 -0.11
C SER A 71 18.34 -9.25 -1.51
N ASP A 72 18.91 -10.33 -2.03
CA ASP A 72 19.37 -10.48 -3.42
C ASP A 72 18.26 -10.96 -4.36
N LYS A 73 17.10 -11.32 -3.82
CA LYS A 73 15.95 -11.78 -4.58
C LYS A 73 15.08 -10.62 -5.07
N THR A 74 14.25 -10.89 -6.08
CA THR A 74 13.15 -9.99 -6.42
C THR A 74 11.99 -10.24 -5.49
N ILE A 75 11.57 -9.20 -4.75
CA ILE A 75 10.48 -9.25 -3.79
C ILE A 75 9.33 -8.40 -4.29
N ILE A 76 8.11 -8.96 -4.25
CA ILE A 76 6.87 -8.23 -4.50
C ILE A 76 6.12 -8.04 -3.18
N GLN A 77 5.94 -6.79 -2.78
CA GLN A 77 5.38 -6.41 -1.49
C GLN A 77 3.93 -5.93 -1.64
N ASP A 78 3.03 -6.50 -0.84
CA ASP A 78 1.66 -6.00 -0.66
C ASP A 78 1.69 -4.85 0.35
N ARG A 79 1.51 -3.64 -0.13
CA ARG A 79 1.54 -2.36 0.61
C ARG A 79 2.94 -1.97 1.15
N SER A 80 3.28 -0.72 0.91
CA SER A 80 4.56 -0.13 1.30
C SER A 80 4.51 0.65 2.62
N ILE A 81 5.70 1.06 3.10
CA ILE A 81 5.83 2.01 4.21
C ILE A 81 5.20 3.37 3.88
N PHE A 82 5.25 3.80 2.61
CA PHE A 82 4.72 5.09 2.17
C PHE A 82 3.21 5.21 2.38
N GLU A 83 2.46 4.13 2.15
CA GLU A 83 1.00 4.11 2.33
C GLU A 83 0.64 4.27 3.81
N GLY A 84 1.43 3.70 4.72
CA GLY A 84 1.29 3.94 6.16
C GLY A 84 1.33 5.42 6.50
N VAL A 85 2.32 6.12 5.95
CA VAL A 85 2.60 7.53 6.25
C VAL A 85 1.63 8.46 5.52
N TYR A 86 1.65 8.45 4.19
CA TYR A 86 0.94 9.45 3.36
C TYR A 86 -0.56 9.20 3.24
N ILE A 87 -1.02 7.98 3.51
CA ILE A 87 -2.43 7.61 3.40
C ILE A 87 -3.07 7.48 4.79
N PHE A 88 -2.62 6.53 5.61
CA PHE A 88 -3.31 6.18 6.85
C PHE A 88 -3.03 7.17 7.99
N THR A 89 -1.76 7.45 8.29
CA THR A 89 -1.39 8.38 9.35
C THR A 89 -1.83 9.81 9.02
N ALA A 90 -1.61 10.23 7.78
CA ALA A 90 -2.08 11.54 7.33
C ALA A 90 -3.61 11.66 7.37
N ASN A 91 -4.37 10.60 7.07
CA ASN A 91 -5.82 10.60 7.24
C ASN A 91 -6.24 10.67 8.71
N ASN A 92 -5.52 10.00 9.62
CA ASN A 92 -5.76 10.11 11.06
C ASN A 92 -5.53 11.53 11.58
N HIS A 93 -4.49 12.21 11.08
CA HIS A 93 -4.23 13.61 11.40
C HIS A 93 -5.37 14.52 10.90
N ASP A 94 -5.76 14.45 9.64
CA ASP A 94 -6.84 15.28 9.07
C ASP A 94 -8.20 15.07 9.74
N MET A 95 -8.45 13.86 10.22
CA MET A 95 -9.66 13.54 10.99
C MET A 95 -9.60 14.06 12.44
N GLY A 96 -8.50 14.67 12.87
CA GLY A 96 -8.27 15.17 14.22
C GLY A 96 -8.07 14.05 15.25
N ASN A 97 -7.68 12.87 14.81
CA ASN A 97 -7.33 11.72 15.66
C ASN A 97 -5.89 11.77 16.14
N MET A 98 -5.04 12.58 15.49
CA MET A 98 -3.65 12.85 15.84
C MET A 98 -3.46 14.36 15.80
N ASP A 99 -2.80 14.95 16.78
CA ASP A 99 -2.53 16.39 16.81
C ASP A 99 -1.32 16.74 15.92
N ASP A 100 -1.16 18.05 15.62
CA ASP A 100 -0.09 18.55 14.74
C ASP A 100 1.29 18.17 15.25
N ARG A 101 1.55 18.30 16.55
CA ARG A 101 2.85 17.99 17.16
C ARG A 101 3.20 16.51 17.02
N ASP A 102 2.25 15.62 17.27
CA ASP A 102 2.43 14.18 17.15
C ASP A 102 2.64 13.79 15.66
N PHE A 103 1.89 14.42 14.75
CA PHE A 103 2.05 14.20 13.32
C PHE A 103 3.40 14.70 12.79
N GLU A 104 3.85 15.91 13.18
CA GLU A 104 5.17 16.43 12.84
C GLU A 104 6.29 15.51 13.34
N THR A 105 6.22 15.09 14.60
CA THR A 105 7.19 14.14 15.19
C THR A 105 7.23 12.81 14.41
N TYR A 106 6.07 12.31 14.02
CA TYR A 106 5.96 11.09 13.20
C TYR A 106 6.60 11.26 11.82
N MET A 107 6.34 12.41 11.17
CA MET A 107 6.92 12.70 9.84
C MET A 107 8.44 12.85 9.91
N GLU A 108 8.99 13.55 10.90
CA GLU A 108 10.42 13.68 11.12
C GLU A 108 11.09 12.31 11.34
N LEU A 109 10.45 11.45 12.15
CA LEU A 109 10.94 10.08 12.35
C LEU A 109 10.97 9.28 11.04
N PHE A 110 9.91 9.35 10.25
CA PHE A 110 9.85 8.71 8.95
C PHE A 110 10.93 9.23 7.99
N GLU A 111 11.12 10.55 7.91
CA GLU A 111 12.14 11.16 7.05
C GLU A 111 13.55 10.69 7.42
N GLN A 112 13.87 10.60 8.71
CA GLN A 112 15.15 10.06 9.17
C GLN A 112 15.31 8.59 8.77
N MET A 113 14.27 7.76 8.90
CA MET A 113 14.30 6.36 8.47
C MET A 113 14.56 6.25 6.97
N MET A 114 13.97 7.13 6.15
CA MET A 114 14.09 7.10 4.69
C MET A 114 15.49 7.49 4.19
N THR A 115 16.33 8.12 5.01
CA THR A 115 17.72 8.43 4.60
C THR A 115 18.58 7.18 4.32
N ILE A 116 18.19 6.03 4.84
CA ILE A 116 18.92 4.75 4.73
C ILE A 116 18.16 3.67 3.98
N VAL A 117 17.01 4.00 3.42
CA VAL A 117 16.14 3.07 2.68
C VAL A 117 16.17 3.41 1.20
N ARG A 118 16.28 2.38 0.34
CA ARG A 118 16.12 2.56 -1.10
C ARG A 118 14.64 2.54 -1.47
N LEU A 119 14.27 3.41 -2.42
CA LEU A 119 12.93 3.39 -3.00
C LEU A 119 12.69 2.05 -3.73
N PRO A 120 11.44 1.60 -3.82
CA PRO A 120 11.07 0.48 -4.68
C PRO A 120 11.50 0.72 -6.13
N ASP A 121 11.95 -0.33 -6.81
CA ASP A 121 12.30 -0.28 -8.23
C ASP A 121 11.06 0.00 -9.10
N LEU A 122 9.88 -0.44 -8.65
CA LEU A 122 8.59 -0.13 -9.27
C LEU A 122 7.46 -0.15 -8.23
N MET A 123 6.61 0.87 -8.24
CA MET A 123 5.32 0.87 -7.57
C MET A 123 4.21 0.63 -8.60
N ILE A 124 3.43 -0.42 -8.42
CA ILE A 124 2.23 -0.72 -9.21
C ILE A 124 1.03 -0.23 -8.41
N TYR A 125 0.39 0.83 -8.86
CA TYR A 125 -0.79 1.40 -8.21
C TYR A 125 -2.07 0.88 -8.86
N LEU A 126 -2.88 0.18 -8.07
CA LEU A 126 -4.21 -0.27 -8.47
C LEU A 126 -5.21 0.85 -8.21
N ARG A 127 -5.46 1.64 -9.25
CA ARG A 127 -6.49 2.68 -9.23
C ARG A 127 -7.86 2.04 -9.30
N SER A 128 -8.74 2.43 -8.40
CA SER A 128 -10.09 1.91 -8.35
C SER A 128 -11.08 2.95 -7.86
N SER A 129 -12.29 2.94 -8.39
CA SER A 129 -13.39 3.79 -7.92
C SER A 129 -13.93 3.31 -6.58
N VAL A 130 -14.46 4.23 -5.78
CA VAL A 130 -15.06 3.90 -4.48
C VAL A 130 -16.19 2.86 -4.59
N PRO A 131 -17.10 2.92 -5.59
CA PRO A 131 -18.11 1.87 -5.78
C PRO A 131 -17.51 0.47 -5.98
N HIS A 132 -16.47 0.35 -6.83
CA HIS A 132 -15.78 -0.92 -7.06
C HIS A 132 -15.11 -1.45 -5.78
N LEU A 133 -14.45 -0.59 -5.01
CA LEU A 133 -13.85 -0.95 -3.71
C LEU A 133 -14.90 -1.50 -2.74
N VAL A 134 -16.06 -0.83 -2.63
CA VAL A 134 -17.16 -1.25 -1.76
C VAL A 134 -17.68 -2.63 -2.15
N ASP A 135 -17.85 -2.89 -3.45
CA ASP A 135 -18.31 -4.19 -3.94
C ASP A 135 -17.30 -5.31 -3.61
N ASN A 136 -16.02 -5.04 -3.76
CA ASN A 136 -14.96 -6.00 -3.41
C ASN A 136 -14.87 -6.25 -1.90
N ILE A 137 -15.02 -5.22 -1.07
CA ILE A 137 -15.05 -5.33 0.40
C ILE A 137 -16.25 -6.19 0.83
N ARG A 138 -17.43 -5.96 0.25
CA ARG A 138 -18.62 -6.76 0.51
C ARG A 138 -18.45 -8.23 0.12
N LYS A 139 -17.91 -8.49 -1.08
CA LYS A 139 -17.63 -9.86 -1.55
C LYS A 139 -16.63 -10.59 -0.65
N ARG A 140 -15.63 -9.88 -0.12
CA ARG A 140 -14.63 -10.44 0.80
C ARG A 140 -15.20 -10.80 2.17
N GLY A 141 -16.17 -10.03 2.67
CA GLY A 141 -17.00 -10.36 3.85
C GLY A 141 -16.27 -10.34 5.19
N ARG A 142 -15.22 -9.54 5.36
CA ARG A 142 -14.53 -9.39 6.67
C ARG A 142 -15.38 -8.52 7.60
N ASP A 143 -15.71 -9.03 8.80
CA ASP A 143 -16.63 -8.39 9.74
C ASP A 143 -16.24 -6.95 10.10
N TYR A 144 -14.94 -6.70 10.39
CA TYR A 144 -14.45 -5.39 10.77
C TYR A 144 -14.46 -4.35 9.63
N GLU A 145 -14.56 -4.80 8.37
CA GLU A 145 -14.66 -3.93 7.20
C GLU A 145 -16.09 -3.53 6.89
N GLN A 146 -17.08 -4.32 7.33
CA GLN A 146 -18.49 -4.05 7.07
C GLN A 146 -18.99 -2.78 7.76
N THR A 147 -18.34 -2.35 8.83
CA THR A 147 -18.68 -1.14 9.59
C THR A 147 -17.90 0.10 9.14
N MET A 148 -17.04 -0.03 8.13
CA MET A 148 -16.20 1.07 7.65
C MET A 148 -17.07 2.18 7.03
N PRO A 149 -16.93 3.45 7.49
CA PRO A 149 -17.67 4.57 6.89
C PRO A 149 -17.25 4.79 5.43
N LEU A 150 -18.22 5.00 4.54
CA LEU A 150 -17.94 5.29 3.13
C LEU A 150 -17.03 6.52 2.96
N LYS A 151 -17.24 7.55 3.80
CA LYS A 151 -16.40 8.76 3.81
C LYS A 151 -14.93 8.43 4.11
N TYR A 152 -14.66 7.50 5.03
CA TYR A 152 -13.28 7.06 5.32
C TYR A 152 -12.63 6.45 4.08
N LEU A 153 -13.32 5.53 3.41
CA LEU A 153 -12.83 4.89 2.18
C LEU A 153 -12.59 5.91 1.05
N SER A 154 -13.49 6.90 0.92
CA SER A 154 -13.36 7.99 -0.05
C SER A 154 -12.15 8.89 0.25
N ASN A 155 -11.97 9.29 1.51
CA ASN A 155 -10.80 10.07 1.92
C ASN A 155 -9.48 9.34 1.61
N LEU A 156 -9.41 8.04 1.92
CA LEU A 156 -8.24 7.24 1.56
C LEU A 156 -8.02 7.23 0.04
N ASN A 157 -9.09 7.12 -0.76
CA ASN A 157 -8.98 7.08 -2.22
C ASN A 157 -8.42 8.38 -2.80
N GLU A 158 -8.88 9.53 -2.31
CA GLU A 158 -8.36 10.85 -2.68
C GLU A 158 -6.88 10.98 -2.30
N ARG A 159 -6.48 10.49 -1.12
CA ARG A 159 -5.09 10.50 -0.69
C ARG A 159 -4.19 9.60 -1.52
N TYR A 160 -4.68 8.44 -1.95
CA TYR A 160 -3.94 7.58 -2.89
C TYR A 160 -3.68 8.29 -4.21
N GLU A 161 -4.67 8.95 -4.80
CA GLU A 161 -4.49 9.73 -6.02
C GLU A 161 -3.47 10.85 -5.83
N GLU A 162 -3.60 11.65 -4.76
CA GLU A 162 -2.67 12.74 -4.46
C GLU A 162 -1.24 12.22 -4.24
N PHE A 163 -1.10 11.19 -3.41
CA PHE A 163 0.22 10.62 -3.12
C PHE A 163 0.88 10.05 -4.38
N VAL A 164 0.20 9.17 -5.10
CA VAL A 164 0.79 8.47 -6.24
C VAL A 164 1.05 9.43 -7.40
N MET A 165 0.13 10.35 -7.67
CA MET A 165 0.25 11.21 -8.85
C MET A 165 1.18 12.40 -8.63
N ASN A 166 1.18 12.99 -7.42
CA ASN A 166 1.83 14.28 -7.17
C ASN A 166 3.03 14.18 -6.21
N THR A 167 3.01 13.26 -5.24
CA THR A 167 4.03 13.19 -4.18
C THR A 167 5.10 12.13 -4.44
N TYR A 168 4.71 10.93 -4.88
CA TYR A 168 5.66 9.84 -5.07
C TYR A 168 6.58 10.07 -6.26
N GLN A 169 7.90 10.15 -6.01
CA GLN A 169 8.92 10.47 -7.00
C GLN A 169 9.56 9.22 -7.65
N GLY A 170 9.30 8.03 -7.10
CA GLY A 170 9.81 6.78 -7.65
C GLY A 170 9.11 6.38 -8.95
N ARG A 171 9.62 5.32 -9.57
CA ARG A 171 9.00 4.74 -10.78
C ARG A 171 7.65 4.14 -10.42
N LYS A 172 6.62 4.44 -11.21
CA LYS A 172 5.25 4.00 -10.96
C LYS A 172 4.55 3.56 -12.23
N LEU A 173 3.71 2.53 -12.09
CA LEU A 173 2.78 2.05 -13.10
C LEU A 173 1.37 2.13 -12.52
N VAL A 174 0.49 2.90 -13.15
CA VAL A 174 -0.93 3.00 -12.73
C VAL A 174 -1.76 2.04 -13.58
N ILE A 175 -2.52 1.19 -12.90
CA ILE A 175 -3.44 0.22 -13.52
C ILE A 175 -4.84 0.50 -13.00
N ASP A 176 -5.75 0.92 -13.90
CA ASP A 176 -7.17 1.01 -13.60
C ASP A 176 -7.78 -0.39 -13.58
N VAL A 177 -8.37 -0.76 -12.45
CA VAL A 177 -8.89 -2.13 -12.24
C VAL A 177 -10.42 -2.20 -12.16
N ASP A 178 -11.13 -1.10 -12.38
CA ASP A 178 -12.60 -1.06 -12.25
C ASP A 178 -13.32 -2.02 -13.20
N ASN A 179 -12.74 -2.25 -14.38
CA ASN A 179 -13.32 -3.12 -15.41
C ASN A 179 -12.50 -4.40 -15.62
N MET A 180 -11.69 -4.80 -14.64
CA MET A 180 -10.84 -5.99 -14.72
C MET A 180 -11.25 -7.06 -13.70
N ASP A 181 -11.30 -8.30 -14.16
CA ASP A 181 -11.40 -9.48 -13.29
C ASP A 181 -10.18 -10.40 -13.48
N TYR A 182 -9.00 -9.82 -13.26
CA TYR A 182 -7.72 -10.55 -13.46
C TYR A 182 -7.57 -11.82 -12.61
N LYS A 183 -8.42 -12.01 -11.60
CA LYS A 183 -8.45 -13.24 -10.80
C LYS A 183 -9.07 -14.41 -11.58
N ASN A 184 -10.13 -14.15 -12.33
CA ASN A 184 -10.91 -15.18 -13.02
C ASN A 184 -10.78 -15.10 -14.55
N ASN A 185 -10.34 -13.95 -15.10
CA ASN A 185 -10.14 -13.72 -16.53
C ASN A 185 -8.63 -13.68 -16.85
N PRO A 186 -8.09 -14.72 -17.53
CA PRO A 186 -6.67 -14.75 -17.92
C PRO A 186 -6.23 -13.62 -18.86
N GLU A 187 -7.13 -13.07 -19.68
CA GLU A 187 -6.81 -11.97 -20.60
C GLU A 187 -6.56 -10.67 -19.83
N ASP A 188 -7.34 -10.40 -18.78
CA ASP A 188 -7.12 -9.24 -17.92
C ASP A 188 -5.78 -9.35 -17.17
N PHE A 189 -5.45 -10.55 -16.67
CA PHE A 189 -4.15 -10.77 -16.04
C PHE A 189 -2.99 -10.62 -17.03
N ALA A 190 -3.12 -11.17 -18.24
CA ALA A 190 -2.11 -11.03 -19.30
C ALA A 190 -1.90 -9.55 -19.66
N SER A 191 -2.97 -8.76 -19.77
CA SER A 191 -2.87 -7.31 -20.02
C SER A 191 -2.10 -6.57 -18.92
N ILE A 192 -2.23 -6.99 -17.65
CA ILE A 192 -1.45 -6.43 -16.53
C ILE A 192 0.03 -6.81 -16.67
N VAL A 193 0.31 -8.08 -16.98
CA VAL A 193 1.67 -8.59 -17.21
C VAL A 193 2.36 -7.83 -18.33
N ASP A 194 1.69 -7.66 -19.48
CA ASP A 194 2.22 -6.91 -20.63
C ASP A 194 2.61 -5.47 -20.27
N LYS A 195 1.80 -4.77 -19.46
CA LYS A 195 2.10 -3.43 -18.98
C LYS A 195 3.31 -3.40 -18.04
N ILE A 196 3.44 -4.40 -17.16
CA ILE A 196 4.58 -4.54 -16.27
C ILE A 196 5.85 -4.81 -17.07
N ASP A 197 5.81 -5.75 -18.03
CA ASP A 197 6.94 -6.10 -18.87
C ASP A 197 7.39 -4.90 -19.72
N ALA A 198 6.44 -4.20 -20.33
CA ALA A 198 6.74 -2.98 -21.08
C ALA A 198 7.36 -1.91 -20.19
N THR A 199 6.92 -1.81 -18.91
CA THR A 199 7.47 -0.86 -17.95
C THR A 199 8.84 -1.26 -17.46
N MET A 200 9.08 -2.53 -17.15
CA MET A 200 10.33 -3.00 -16.55
C MET A 200 11.42 -3.33 -17.58
N PHE A 201 11.04 -3.92 -18.71
CA PHE A 201 11.97 -4.53 -19.67
C PHE A 201 11.81 -3.98 -21.10
N GLY A 202 10.88 -3.05 -21.33
CA GLY A 202 10.69 -2.41 -22.61
C GLY A 202 11.86 -1.50 -23.00
N ILE A 203 11.93 -1.10 -24.29
CA ILE A 203 13.01 -0.25 -24.85
C ILE A 203 13.18 1.10 -24.15
N PHE A 204 12.19 1.52 -23.36
CA PHE A 204 12.24 2.70 -22.47
C PHE A 204 12.31 2.31 -20.99
N GLY A 205 12.61 1.03 -20.72
CA GLY A 205 12.91 0.54 -19.37
C GLY A 205 14.20 1.15 -18.80
N PRO A 206 14.56 0.87 -17.53
CA PRO A 206 15.83 1.33 -16.99
C PRO A 206 16.96 0.78 -17.85
N LEU A 207 17.90 1.66 -18.20
CA LEU A 207 19.21 1.23 -18.69
C LEU A 207 19.92 0.65 -17.49
N ASP A 208 20.33 -0.62 -17.56
CA ASP A 208 21.16 -1.30 -16.56
C ASP A 208 22.46 -0.52 -16.29
#